data_e59b3b610150856b802a3c1893f9d62b
#
_entry.id   e59b3b610150856b802a3c1893f9d62b
#
_cell.length_a   1.000
_cell.length_b   1.000
_cell.length_c   1.000
_cell.angle_alpha   90.00
_cell.angle_beta   90.00
_cell.angle_gamma   90.00
#
_symmetry.space_group_name_H-M   'P 1'
#
loop_
_entity.id
_entity.type
_entity.pdbx_description
1 polymer ?
#
loop_
_entity_poly.entity_id
_entity_poly.type
_entity_poly.pdbx_seq_one_letter_code
_entity_poly.pdbx_strand_id
1 'polypeptide(L)'
;MTELLILVAVVVAIIAIGQVVRIFELANKIKGIKESDITDKDNDTQGKLLLTFGILFMASFFIMTAKWNHLLLPVSASEHGVDIDFLMSISMGLIIVVFLITQPVLFYLSYRYRGRKDRTATFISHNDKIEIVWTAVPAIVLTVLIVYGLQTWSNIMDRSDLKDAVVIEVYGQQFNWTVRYAGEDNNLGASNVRFIGGLNTVGVISESAYAKQTADIDKNIANTQIQISEELNATKRVKKETRLAKMEAKRNTLSSLISRTPKDLLAAAEDDIVVKELHLPVNKSIQLKFRSQDVIHSAYMPHFRVQMNCVPGMNTDFVFKPTITTEEMRVETGNEAFEYVLLCNKVCGAAHYNMQLKVIVESEEDYNNWLADQTVIAAANN
;
A
#
# COMPACT_ATOMS: atom_id res chain seq x y z
N MET A 1 24.85 -0.37 -3.75
CA MET A 1 25.98 -1.30 -3.52
C MET A 1 26.41 -1.35 -2.04
N THR A 2 26.55 -0.23 -1.35
CA THR A 2 26.92 -0.19 0.08
C THR A 2 25.95 -0.93 0.99
N GLU A 3 24.63 -0.80 0.79
CA GLU A 3 23.60 -1.50 1.58
C GLU A 3 23.64 -3.02 1.42
N LEU A 4 23.87 -3.49 0.18
CA LEU A 4 24.04 -4.92 -0.09
C LEU A 4 25.29 -5.47 0.59
N LEU A 5 26.40 -4.71 0.56
CA LEU A 5 27.65 -5.09 1.26
C LEU A 5 27.47 -5.14 2.79
N ILE A 6 26.71 -4.20 3.36
CA ILE A 6 26.39 -4.19 4.79
C ILE A 6 25.53 -5.41 5.13
N LEU A 7 24.50 -5.71 4.34
CA LEU A 7 23.66 -6.89 4.55
C LEU A 7 24.48 -8.19 4.48
N VAL A 8 25.34 -8.33 3.47
CA VAL A 8 26.23 -9.48 3.32
C VAL A 8 27.19 -9.58 4.51
N ALA A 9 27.79 -8.46 4.96
CA ALA A 9 28.67 -8.44 6.11
C ALA A 9 27.96 -8.89 7.41
N VAL A 10 26.71 -8.44 7.63
CA VAL A 10 25.90 -8.86 8.76
C VAL A 10 25.57 -10.36 8.71
N VAL A 11 25.17 -10.87 7.54
CA VAL A 11 24.89 -12.31 7.34
C VAL A 11 26.16 -13.14 7.59
N VAL A 12 27.30 -12.73 7.05
CA VAL A 12 28.58 -13.42 7.27
C VAL A 12 28.99 -13.37 8.76
N ALA A 13 28.77 -12.25 9.46
CA ALA A 13 29.02 -12.15 10.88
C ALA A 13 28.14 -13.11 11.70
N ILE A 14 26.84 -13.22 11.39
CA ILE A 14 25.92 -14.15 12.03
C ILE A 14 26.36 -15.59 11.80
N ILE A 15 26.73 -15.95 10.57
CA ILE A 15 27.24 -17.29 10.22
C ILE A 15 28.54 -17.58 10.99
N ALA A 16 29.46 -16.61 11.05
CA ALA A 16 30.71 -16.75 11.77
C ALA A 16 30.48 -17.01 13.29
N ILE A 17 29.58 -16.25 13.92
CA ILE A 17 29.19 -16.47 15.32
C ILE A 17 28.60 -17.87 15.49
N GLY A 18 27.70 -18.31 14.60
CA GLY A 18 27.12 -19.66 14.63
C GLY A 18 28.19 -20.76 14.51
N GLN A 19 29.20 -20.56 13.64
CA GLN A 19 30.31 -21.52 13.51
C GLN A 19 31.21 -21.54 14.77
N VAL A 20 31.47 -20.39 15.38
CA VAL A 20 32.21 -20.31 16.65
C VAL A 20 31.47 -21.09 17.74
N VAL A 21 30.16 -20.91 17.92
CA VAL A 21 29.35 -21.67 18.87
C VAL A 21 29.44 -23.18 18.60
N ARG A 22 29.32 -23.58 17.34
CA ARG A 22 29.42 -24.99 16.92
C ARG A 22 30.79 -25.60 17.20
N ILE A 23 31.87 -24.81 17.02
CA ILE A 23 33.25 -25.23 17.37
C ILE A 23 33.36 -25.46 18.87
N PHE A 24 32.79 -24.58 19.70
CA PHE A 24 32.77 -24.73 21.16
C PHE A 24 31.98 -25.98 21.58
N GLU A 25 30.80 -26.23 20.97
CA GLU A 25 30.02 -27.43 21.26
C GLU A 25 30.77 -28.72 20.87
N LEU A 26 31.42 -28.75 19.70
CA LEU A 26 32.23 -29.88 19.26
C LEU A 26 33.45 -30.07 20.15
N ALA A 27 34.13 -29.01 20.55
CA ALA A 27 35.28 -29.07 21.47
C ALA A 27 34.87 -29.62 22.83
N ASN A 28 33.71 -29.21 23.37
CA ASN A 28 33.16 -29.73 24.61
C ASN A 28 32.79 -31.23 24.52
N LYS A 29 32.20 -31.65 23.41
CA LYS A 29 31.92 -33.08 23.12
C LYS A 29 33.20 -33.93 23.08
N ILE A 30 34.22 -33.42 22.36
CA ILE A 30 35.52 -34.10 22.24
C ILE A 30 36.21 -34.21 23.62
N LYS A 31 36.10 -33.17 24.47
CA LYS A 31 36.63 -33.15 25.83
C LYS A 31 35.81 -33.99 26.81
N GLY A 32 34.67 -34.56 26.40
CA GLY A 32 33.79 -35.34 27.25
C GLY A 32 33.13 -34.53 28.39
N ILE A 33 33.03 -33.20 28.24
CA ILE A 33 32.41 -32.32 29.24
C ILE A 33 30.92 -32.64 29.32
N LYS A 34 30.44 -33.05 30.45
CA LYS A 34 29.04 -33.34 30.74
C LYS A 34 28.37 -32.09 31.32
N GLU A 35 27.05 -32.01 31.21
CA GLU A 35 26.25 -30.93 31.81
C GLU A 35 26.46 -30.79 33.31
N SER A 36 26.77 -31.90 34.00
CA SER A 36 27.19 -31.96 35.43
C SER A 36 28.49 -31.22 35.74
N ASP A 37 29.31 -30.95 34.72
CA ASP A 37 30.64 -30.35 34.89
C ASP A 37 30.62 -28.82 34.77
N ILE A 38 29.43 -28.25 34.45
CA ILE A 38 29.24 -26.79 34.41
C ILE A 38 29.48 -26.20 35.82
N THR A 39 30.43 -25.29 35.89
CA THR A 39 30.81 -24.67 37.16
C THR A 39 29.96 -23.44 37.47
N ASP A 40 29.89 -23.05 38.74
CA ASP A 40 29.25 -21.79 39.16
C ASP A 40 29.88 -20.57 38.48
N LYS A 41 31.17 -20.64 38.14
CA LYS A 41 31.88 -19.58 37.38
C LYS A 41 31.37 -19.48 35.96
N ASP A 42 31.06 -20.59 35.28
CA ASP A 42 30.52 -20.60 33.92
C ASP A 42 29.13 -19.99 33.94
N ASN A 43 28.26 -20.39 34.85
CA ASN A 43 26.93 -19.82 35.04
C ASN A 43 26.97 -18.33 35.39
N ASP A 44 27.93 -17.91 36.23
CA ASP A 44 28.11 -16.50 36.58
C ASP A 44 28.57 -15.67 35.36
N THR A 45 29.47 -16.21 34.55
CA THR A 45 29.93 -15.56 33.30
C THR A 45 28.80 -15.44 32.30
N GLN A 46 28.04 -16.51 32.04
CA GLN A 46 26.88 -16.48 31.14
C GLN A 46 25.80 -15.51 31.62
N GLY A 47 25.49 -15.53 32.91
CA GLY A 47 24.51 -14.60 33.52
C GLY A 47 24.93 -13.14 33.38
N LYS A 48 26.21 -12.82 33.55
CA LYS A 48 26.75 -11.46 33.35
C LYS A 48 26.72 -11.04 31.89
N LEU A 49 27.10 -11.94 30.97
CA LEU A 49 27.04 -11.68 29.55
C LEU A 49 25.60 -11.38 29.08
N LEU A 50 24.63 -12.16 29.55
CA LEU A 50 23.23 -11.96 29.25
C LEU A 50 22.70 -10.63 29.81
N LEU A 51 23.05 -10.27 31.03
CA LEU A 51 22.70 -8.98 31.61
C LEU A 51 23.33 -7.82 30.86
N THR A 52 24.63 -7.92 30.48
CA THR A 52 25.32 -6.92 29.68
C THR A 52 24.66 -6.76 28.33
N PHE A 53 24.32 -7.88 27.66
CA PHE A 53 23.55 -7.85 26.41
C PHE A 53 22.22 -7.11 26.59
N GLY A 54 21.47 -7.42 27.67
CA GLY A 54 20.20 -6.74 27.97
C GLY A 54 20.37 -5.22 28.14
N ILE A 55 21.40 -4.78 28.81
CA ILE A 55 21.71 -3.34 28.98
C ILE A 55 22.03 -2.70 27.64
N LEU A 56 22.88 -3.33 26.82
CA LEU A 56 23.23 -2.83 25.50
C LEU A 56 22.04 -2.82 24.55
N PHE A 57 21.20 -3.84 24.62
CA PHE A 57 19.95 -3.94 23.85
C PHE A 57 18.99 -2.79 24.19
N MET A 58 18.76 -2.53 25.47
CA MET A 58 17.92 -1.42 25.91
C MET A 58 18.53 -0.06 25.54
N ALA A 59 19.83 0.11 25.67
CA ALA A 59 20.53 1.33 25.27
C ALA A 59 20.39 1.55 23.74
N SER A 60 20.55 0.49 22.93
CA SER A 60 20.40 0.57 21.48
C SER A 60 18.97 0.98 21.08
N PHE A 61 17.95 0.44 21.76
CA PHE A 61 16.56 0.83 21.51
C PHE A 61 16.35 2.34 21.72
N PHE A 62 16.81 2.90 22.83
CA PHE A 62 16.67 4.34 23.09
C PHE A 62 17.47 5.20 22.11
N ILE A 63 18.70 4.79 21.77
CA ILE A 63 19.54 5.51 20.79
C ILE A 63 18.89 5.51 19.41
N MET A 64 18.39 4.36 18.95
CA MET A 64 17.74 4.23 17.65
C MET A 64 16.45 5.04 17.61
N THR A 65 15.62 4.97 18.65
CA THR A 65 14.39 5.76 18.75
C THR A 65 14.69 7.26 18.72
N ALA A 66 15.65 7.74 19.52
CA ALA A 66 16.03 9.17 19.54
C ALA A 66 16.56 9.65 18.20
N LYS A 67 17.32 8.81 17.47
CA LYS A 67 17.95 9.19 16.20
C LYS A 67 16.98 9.16 15.02
N TRP A 68 16.06 8.19 14.96
CA TRP A 68 15.25 7.92 13.76
C TRP A 68 13.73 8.07 13.98
N ASN A 69 13.30 8.57 15.14
CA ASN A 69 11.87 8.80 15.40
C ASN A 69 11.19 9.67 14.31
N HIS A 70 11.91 10.66 13.78
CA HIS A 70 11.41 11.55 12.72
C HIS A 70 11.17 10.85 11.37
N LEU A 71 11.65 9.61 11.19
CA LEU A 71 11.46 8.81 9.97
C LEU A 71 10.30 7.80 10.08
N LEU A 72 9.65 7.68 11.26
CA LEU A 72 8.67 6.62 11.48
C LEU A 72 7.35 6.85 10.74
N LEU A 73 6.77 8.02 10.90
CA LEU A 73 5.50 8.38 10.24
C LEU A 73 5.59 9.80 9.69
N PRO A 74 5.18 10.05 8.45
CA PRO A 74 5.03 11.39 7.92
C PRO A 74 3.87 12.11 8.61
N VAL A 75 3.82 13.43 8.48
CA VAL A 75 2.71 14.26 8.97
C VAL A 75 1.41 13.78 8.33
N SER A 76 0.36 13.61 9.14
CA SER A 76 -0.97 13.26 8.63
C SER A 76 -1.61 14.47 7.96
N ALA A 77 -2.07 14.29 6.71
CA ALA A 77 -2.69 15.34 5.90
C ALA A 77 -4.15 15.02 5.55
N SER A 78 -4.81 14.18 6.34
CA SER A 78 -6.24 13.90 6.20
C SER A 78 -6.96 13.93 7.53
N GLU A 79 -8.25 14.19 7.51
CA GLU A 79 -9.09 14.26 8.71
C GLU A 79 -9.05 12.95 9.50
N HIS A 80 -9.38 11.81 8.86
CA HIS A 80 -9.35 10.50 9.49
C HIS A 80 -7.94 10.02 9.84
N GLY A 81 -6.92 10.56 9.18
CA GLY A 81 -5.52 10.18 9.44
C GLY A 81 -5.07 10.56 10.85
N VAL A 82 -5.61 11.63 11.43
CA VAL A 82 -5.36 12.04 12.82
C VAL A 82 -5.88 10.97 13.80
N ASP A 83 -7.07 10.43 13.55
CA ASP A 83 -7.66 9.38 14.39
C ASP A 83 -6.87 8.07 14.31
N ILE A 84 -6.39 7.71 13.11
CA ILE A 84 -5.51 6.55 12.91
C ILE A 84 -4.20 6.74 13.68
N ASP A 85 -3.57 7.91 13.58
CA ASP A 85 -2.31 8.20 14.26
C ASP A 85 -2.48 8.23 15.78
N PHE A 86 -3.62 8.70 16.28
CA PHE A 86 -3.95 8.66 17.71
C PHE A 86 -4.09 7.21 18.20
N LEU A 87 -4.85 6.36 17.48
CA LEU A 87 -4.98 4.94 17.80
C LEU A 87 -3.62 4.21 17.75
N MET A 88 -2.79 4.53 16.76
CA MET A 88 -1.43 4.00 16.65
C MET A 88 -0.58 4.44 17.85
N SER A 89 -0.66 5.70 18.26
CA SER A 89 0.13 6.25 19.37
C SER A 89 -0.23 5.59 20.71
N ILE A 90 -1.52 5.37 20.98
CA ILE A 90 -1.98 4.64 22.17
C ILE A 90 -1.45 3.19 22.16
N SER A 91 -1.60 2.52 21.02
CA SER A 91 -1.16 1.13 20.86
C SER A 91 0.35 0.98 21.04
N MET A 92 1.12 1.88 20.39
CA MET A 92 2.59 1.90 20.53
C MET A 92 3.03 2.28 21.97
N GLY A 93 2.36 3.25 22.58
CA GLY A 93 2.62 3.61 23.97
C GLY A 93 2.45 2.41 24.93
N LEU A 94 1.36 1.67 24.76
CA LEU A 94 1.13 0.44 25.54
C LEU A 94 2.21 -0.62 25.30
N ILE A 95 2.55 -0.89 24.04
CA ILE A 95 3.59 -1.87 23.66
C ILE A 95 4.94 -1.46 24.27
N ILE A 96 5.29 -0.18 24.18
CA ILE A 96 6.54 0.34 24.74
C ILE A 96 6.56 0.20 26.26
N VAL A 97 5.48 0.50 26.97
CA VAL A 97 5.40 0.33 28.44
C VAL A 97 5.61 -1.14 28.81
N VAL A 98 4.92 -2.08 28.16
CA VAL A 98 5.08 -3.52 28.39
C VAL A 98 6.52 -3.96 28.09
N PHE A 99 7.10 -3.49 27.00
CA PHE A 99 8.48 -3.76 26.60
C PHE A 99 9.48 -3.27 27.68
N LEU A 100 9.33 -2.03 28.14
CA LEU A 100 10.21 -1.43 29.16
C LEU A 100 10.10 -2.11 30.53
N ILE A 101 9.01 -2.80 30.83
CA ILE A 101 8.85 -3.60 32.05
C ILE A 101 9.42 -5.00 31.84
N THR A 102 9.02 -5.68 30.77
CA THR A 102 9.30 -7.11 30.60
C THR A 102 10.76 -7.39 30.23
N GLN A 103 11.38 -6.56 29.37
CA GLN A 103 12.76 -6.80 28.94
C GLN A 103 13.79 -6.66 30.09
N PRO A 104 13.80 -5.59 30.90
CA PRO A 104 14.68 -5.49 32.01
C PRO A 104 14.48 -6.62 33.06
N VAL A 105 13.20 -6.97 33.31
CA VAL A 105 12.86 -8.09 34.20
C VAL A 105 13.42 -9.40 33.68
N LEU A 106 13.26 -9.69 32.39
CA LEU A 106 13.77 -10.89 31.74
C LEU A 106 15.29 -11.04 31.94
N PHE A 107 16.07 -10.01 31.58
CA PHE A 107 17.53 -10.08 31.68
C PHE A 107 18.02 -10.06 33.13
N TYR A 108 17.36 -9.28 33.99
CA TYR A 108 17.70 -9.26 35.43
C TYR A 108 17.41 -10.60 36.12
N LEU A 109 16.26 -11.22 35.91
CA LEU A 109 15.90 -12.49 36.50
C LEU A 109 16.79 -13.62 35.96
N SER A 110 17.13 -13.62 34.68
CA SER A 110 18.08 -14.58 34.12
C SER A 110 19.45 -14.50 34.79
N TYR A 111 19.93 -13.29 35.09
CA TYR A 111 21.16 -13.10 35.90
C TYR A 111 20.95 -13.47 37.35
N ARG A 112 19.88 -13.03 38.00
CA ARG A 112 19.62 -13.22 39.44
C ARG A 112 19.41 -14.67 39.81
N TYR A 113 18.74 -15.44 38.99
CA TYR A 113 18.37 -16.83 39.22
C TYR A 113 19.20 -17.84 38.42
N ARG A 114 20.39 -17.45 37.97
CA ARG A 114 21.34 -18.38 37.34
C ARG A 114 21.72 -19.53 38.27
N GLY A 115 22.05 -20.70 37.68
CA GLY A 115 22.42 -21.91 38.43
C GLY A 115 23.62 -21.68 39.35
N ARG A 116 23.50 -22.15 40.59
CA ARG A 116 24.55 -22.15 41.63
C ARG A 116 24.43 -23.38 42.48
N LYS A 117 25.56 -23.93 42.92
CA LYS A 117 25.59 -25.14 43.75
C LYS A 117 25.03 -24.93 45.17
N ASP A 118 25.06 -23.67 45.65
CA ASP A 118 24.55 -23.27 46.99
C ASP A 118 23.03 -22.97 46.98
N ARG A 119 22.36 -23.12 45.85
CA ARG A 119 20.92 -22.81 45.69
C ARG A 119 20.16 -23.91 45.04
N THR A 120 18.99 -24.20 45.55
CA THR A 120 18.02 -25.10 44.94
C THR A 120 16.90 -24.28 44.29
N ALA A 121 16.53 -24.64 43.06
CA ALA A 121 15.39 -24.00 42.39
C ALA A 121 14.09 -24.33 43.13
N THR A 122 13.25 -23.32 43.33
CA THR A 122 11.90 -23.52 43.84
C THR A 122 11.01 -24.02 42.71
N PHE A 123 10.46 -25.21 42.92
CA PHE A 123 9.51 -25.77 41.94
C PHE A 123 8.12 -25.19 42.22
N ILE A 124 7.60 -24.40 41.25
CA ILE A 124 6.24 -23.86 41.27
C ILE A 124 5.57 -24.38 39.99
N SER A 125 4.75 -25.41 40.12
CA SER A 125 4.04 -26.01 38.98
C SER A 125 2.83 -25.19 38.53
N HIS A 126 2.24 -24.40 39.44
CA HIS A 126 0.96 -23.73 39.22
C HIS A 126 0.78 -22.59 40.25
N ASN A 127 0.24 -21.46 39.78
CA ASN A 127 -0.11 -20.32 40.60
C ASN A 127 -1.29 -19.53 40.04
N ASP A 128 -2.50 -19.92 40.43
CA ASP A 128 -3.77 -19.35 39.95
C ASP A 128 -3.83 -17.83 40.03
N LYS A 129 -3.27 -17.23 41.09
CA LYS A 129 -3.31 -15.77 41.29
C LYS A 129 -2.51 -15.03 40.24
N ILE A 130 -1.32 -15.51 39.94
CA ILE A 130 -0.45 -14.92 38.94
C ILE A 130 -1.05 -15.17 37.55
N GLU A 131 -1.57 -16.36 37.31
CA GLU A 131 -2.21 -16.75 36.04
C GLU A 131 -3.43 -15.89 35.70
N ILE A 132 -4.29 -15.64 36.71
CA ILE A 132 -5.43 -14.72 36.52
C ILE A 132 -4.95 -13.30 36.18
N VAL A 133 -3.91 -12.79 36.86
CA VAL A 133 -3.43 -11.43 36.63
C VAL A 133 -2.88 -11.26 35.20
N TRP A 134 -1.97 -12.16 34.78
CA TRP A 134 -1.38 -12.01 33.43
C TRP A 134 -2.33 -12.36 32.27
N THR A 135 -3.48 -12.97 32.57
CA THR A 135 -4.54 -13.21 31.60
C THR A 135 -5.57 -12.08 31.59
N ALA A 136 -6.09 -11.71 32.76
CA ALA A 136 -7.16 -10.74 32.88
C ALA A 136 -6.73 -9.31 32.50
N VAL A 137 -5.54 -8.88 32.93
CA VAL A 137 -5.07 -7.52 32.66
C VAL A 137 -4.88 -7.28 31.14
N PRO A 138 -4.14 -8.12 30.40
CA PRO A 138 -4.05 -7.95 28.94
C PRO A 138 -5.40 -8.11 28.23
N ALA A 139 -6.27 -9.03 28.68
CA ALA A 139 -7.59 -9.21 28.07
C ALA A 139 -8.45 -7.95 28.19
N ILE A 140 -8.48 -7.29 29.34
CA ILE A 140 -9.24 -6.03 29.53
C ILE A 140 -8.66 -4.93 28.64
N VAL A 141 -7.34 -4.74 28.66
CA VAL A 141 -6.67 -3.70 27.88
C VAL A 141 -6.91 -3.91 26.37
N LEU A 142 -6.73 -5.13 25.89
CA LEU A 142 -6.98 -5.46 24.47
C LEU A 142 -8.45 -5.27 24.09
N THR A 143 -9.39 -5.62 24.98
CA THR A 143 -10.81 -5.38 24.73
C THR A 143 -11.12 -3.89 24.51
N VAL A 144 -10.55 -3.00 25.35
CA VAL A 144 -10.70 -1.55 25.20
C VAL A 144 -10.13 -1.07 23.86
N LEU A 145 -8.92 -1.53 23.51
CA LEU A 145 -8.28 -1.16 22.23
C LEU A 145 -9.07 -1.65 21.02
N ILE A 146 -9.61 -2.87 21.07
CA ILE A 146 -10.42 -3.45 19.99
C ILE A 146 -11.71 -2.64 19.80
N VAL A 147 -12.42 -2.33 20.89
CA VAL A 147 -13.67 -1.54 20.81
C VAL A 147 -13.39 -0.16 20.22
N TYR A 148 -12.34 0.52 20.68
CA TYR A 148 -11.95 1.82 20.14
C TYR A 148 -11.52 1.73 18.68
N GLY A 149 -10.72 0.72 18.31
CA GLY A 149 -10.31 0.48 16.93
C GLY A 149 -11.48 0.18 15.99
N LEU A 150 -12.46 -0.60 16.43
CA LEU A 150 -13.68 -0.87 15.66
C LEU A 150 -14.53 0.40 15.47
N GLN A 151 -14.62 1.25 16.47
CA GLN A 151 -15.31 2.54 16.37
C GLN A 151 -14.62 3.45 15.36
N THR A 152 -13.31 3.62 15.46
CA THR A 152 -12.51 4.41 14.50
C THR A 152 -12.67 3.86 13.08
N TRP A 153 -12.57 2.54 12.89
CA TRP A 153 -12.78 1.90 11.59
C TRP A 153 -14.19 2.14 11.03
N SER A 154 -15.22 2.02 11.88
CA SER A 154 -16.61 2.26 11.49
C SER A 154 -16.81 3.70 11.01
N ASN A 155 -16.24 4.68 11.71
CA ASN A 155 -16.32 6.09 11.33
C ASN A 155 -15.62 6.36 9.97
N ILE A 156 -14.44 5.79 9.76
CA ILE A 156 -13.69 5.94 8.50
C ILE A 156 -14.42 5.30 7.31
N MET A 157 -15.11 4.18 7.55
CA MET A 157 -15.86 3.46 6.51
C MET A 157 -17.30 3.94 6.35
N ASP A 158 -17.72 4.95 7.10
CA ASP A 158 -19.04 5.55 6.93
C ASP A 158 -19.18 6.21 5.56
N ARG A 159 -20.31 5.97 4.91
CA ARG A 159 -20.67 6.47 3.58
C ARG A 159 -21.84 7.48 3.63
N SER A 160 -22.22 7.94 4.81
CA SER A 160 -23.38 8.85 4.97
C SER A 160 -23.17 10.21 4.31
N ASP A 161 -21.91 10.65 4.12
CA ASP A 161 -21.56 12.01 3.68
C ASP A 161 -21.02 12.06 2.24
N LEU A 162 -21.58 11.22 1.34
CA LEU A 162 -21.14 11.14 -0.06
C LEU A 162 -21.74 12.21 -0.98
N LYS A 163 -22.77 12.94 -0.54
CA LYS A 163 -23.57 13.82 -1.42
C LYS A 163 -22.76 14.93 -2.09
N ASP A 164 -21.74 15.44 -1.40
CA ASP A 164 -20.91 16.56 -1.87
C ASP A 164 -19.45 16.12 -2.15
N ALA A 165 -19.20 14.81 -2.17
CA ALA A 165 -17.87 14.30 -2.41
C ALA A 165 -17.48 14.42 -3.90
N VAL A 166 -16.26 14.89 -4.16
CA VAL A 166 -15.68 14.89 -5.52
C VAL A 166 -15.37 13.45 -5.90
N VAL A 167 -15.93 12.98 -7.02
CA VAL A 167 -15.77 11.60 -7.48
C VAL A 167 -14.61 11.51 -8.45
N ILE A 168 -13.62 10.69 -8.11
CA ILE A 168 -12.41 10.48 -8.93
C ILE A 168 -12.14 8.99 -9.05
N GLU A 169 -11.84 8.50 -10.24
CA GLU A 169 -11.38 7.13 -10.44
C GLU A 169 -9.87 7.06 -10.58
N VAL A 170 -9.26 6.12 -9.88
CA VAL A 170 -7.84 5.77 -9.97
C VAL A 170 -7.73 4.38 -10.63
N TYR A 171 -7.15 4.34 -11.81
CA TYR A 171 -7.03 3.15 -12.62
C TYR A 171 -5.59 2.65 -12.66
N GLY A 172 -5.35 1.43 -12.15
CA GLY A 172 -4.04 0.79 -12.11
C GLY A 172 -3.80 -0.12 -13.30
N GLN A 173 -2.61 -0.03 -13.88
CA GLN A 173 -2.09 -0.97 -14.89
C GLN A 173 -0.58 -1.13 -14.69
N GLN A 174 0.01 -2.23 -15.17
CA GLN A 174 1.45 -2.48 -15.09
C GLN A 174 2.21 -1.55 -16.07
N PHE A 175 2.95 -0.53 -15.64
CA PHE A 175 3.27 -0.11 -14.28
C PHE A 175 2.96 1.39 -14.12
N ASN A 176 1.71 1.75 -14.20
CA ASN A 176 1.27 3.13 -14.28
C ASN A 176 -0.10 3.33 -13.60
N TRP A 177 -0.35 4.56 -13.16
CA TRP A 177 -1.65 5.02 -12.70
C TRP A 177 -2.25 5.98 -13.72
N THR A 178 -3.55 5.92 -13.88
CA THR A 178 -4.33 6.88 -14.66
C THR A 178 -5.49 7.37 -13.81
N VAL A 179 -5.76 8.65 -13.83
CA VAL A 179 -6.83 9.28 -13.07
C VAL A 179 -7.93 9.71 -14.03
N ARG A 180 -9.18 9.49 -13.62
CA ARG A 180 -10.36 9.99 -14.33
C ARG A 180 -11.24 10.77 -13.36
N TYR A 181 -11.51 12.01 -13.70
CA TYR A 181 -12.45 12.90 -12.98
C TYR A 181 -13.82 12.79 -13.62
N ALA A 182 -14.86 12.93 -12.82
CA ALA A 182 -16.25 12.79 -13.22
C ALA A 182 -16.85 14.07 -13.84
N GLY A 183 -16.02 14.97 -14.37
CA GLY A 183 -16.47 16.18 -15.06
C GLY A 183 -17.32 17.13 -14.19
N GLU A 184 -18.18 17.91 -14.86
CA GLU A 184 -19.03 18.88 -14.19
C GLU A 184 -20.23 18.25 -13.49
N ASP A 185 -20.72 17.11 -13.98
CA ASP A 185 -21.88 16.41 -13.40
C ASP A 185 -21.53 15.57 -12.15
N ASN A 186 -20.24 15.47 -11.82
CA ASN A 186 -19.67 14.66 -10.74
C ASN A 186 -20.09 13.17 -10.80
N ASN A 187 -20.36 12.67 -12.00
CA ASN A 187 -20.82 11.32 -12.27
C ASN A 187 -19.90 10.61 -13.27
N LEU A 188 -19.16 9.58 -12.82
CA LEU A 188 -18.32 8.80 -13.73
C LEU A 188 -19.18 8.00 -14.71
N GLY A 189 -18.95 8.20 -15.99
CA GLY A 189 -19.59 7.43 -17.04
C GLY A 189 -19.21 5.95 -17.03
N ALA A 190 -19.92 5.13 -17.80
CA ALA A 190 -19.64 3.71 -17.95
C ALA A 190 -18.24 3.45 -18.51
N SER A 191 -17.63 2.34 -18.11
CA SER A 191 -16.32 1.93 -18.63
C SER A 191 -16.19 0.41 -18.76
N ASN A 192 -15.43 -0.04 -19.74
CA ASN A 192 -15.17 -1.46 -19.96
C ASN A 192 -13.78 -1.65 -20.58
N VAL A 193 -13.05 -2.65 -20.13
CA VAL A 193 -11.71 -2.99 -20.63
C VAL A 193 -11.66 -3.21 -22.14
N ARG A 194 -12.76 -3.65 -22.76
CA ARG A 194 -12.86 -3.86 -24.22
C ARG A 194 -12.89 -2.57 -25.02
N PHE A 195 -13.22 -1.44 -24.38
CA PHE A 195 -13.12 -0.10 -24.96
C PHE A 195 -11.71 0.51 -24.88
N ILE A 196 -10.77 -0.15 -24.20
CA ILE A 196 -9.39 0.34 -24.15
C ILE A 196 -8.77 0.28 -25.56
N GLY A 197 -8.24 1.43 -25.99
CA GLY A 197 -7.55 1.55 -27.26
C GLY A 197 -7.32 3.01 -27.68
N GLY A 198 -6.21 3.27 -28.38
CA GLY A 198 -5.85 4.64 -28.75
C GLY A 198 -5.68 5.56 -27.54
N LEU A 199 -6.37 6.67 -27.53
CA LEU A 199 -6.38 7.65 -26.42
C LEU A 199 -7.29 7.24 -25.26
N ASN A 200 -8.20 6.28 -25.45
CA ASN A 200 -9.11 5.80 -24.41
C ASN A 200 -8.41 4.75 -23.51
N THR A 201 -7.56 5.22 -22.61
CA THR A 201 -6.69 4.36 -21.78
C THR A 201 -7.42 3.67 -20.64
N VAL A 202 -8.57 4.18 -20.20
CA VAL A 202 -9.37 3.64 -19.08
C VAL A 202 -10.64 2.94 -19.54
N GLY A 203 -10.88 2.89 -20.87
CA GLY A 203 -11.98 2.17 -21.47
C GLY A 203 -13.35 2.79 -21.23
N VAL A 204 -13.46 4.12 -21.26
CA VAL A 204 -14.71 4.85 -21.11
C VAL A 204 -15.64 4.52 -22.29
N ILE A 205 -16.92 4.30 -21.99
CA ILE A 205 -17.97 4.05 -23.00
C ILE A 205 -18.77 5.33 -23.15
N SER A 206 -18.52 6.08 -24.23
CA SER A 206 -19.28 7.25 -24.60
C SER A 206 -19.62 7.19 -26.12
N GLU A 207 -20.54 8.01 -26.56
CA GLU A 207 -20.89 8.05 -27.99
C GLU A 207 -19.72 8.55 -28.82
N SER A 208 -19.00 9.57 -28.37
CA SER A 208 -17.81 10.10 -29.04
C SER A 208 -16.67 9.06 -29.11
N ALA A 209 -16.37 8.36 -27.97
CA ALA A 209 -15.36 7.32 -27.97
C ALA A 209 -15.73 6.13 -28.88
N TYR A 210 -17.00 5.75 -28.89
CA TYR A 210 -17.50 4.70 -29.80
C TYR A 210 -17.34 5.10 -31.26
N ALA A 211 -17.80 6.31 -31.64
CA ALA A 211 -17.69 6.81 -33.00
C ALA A 211 -16.23 6.82 -33.49
N LYS A 212 -15.32 7.35 -32.67
CA LYS A 212 -13.88 7.38 -32.99
C LYS A 212 -13.28 5.99 -33.17
N GLN A 213 -13.50 5.08 -32.19
CA GLN A 213 -12.93 3.74 -32.24
C GLN A 213 -13.49 2.90 -33.38
N THR A 214 -14.80 3.03 -33.69
CA THR A 214 -15.40 2.30 -34.84
C THR A 214 -14.93 2.85 -36.19
N ALA A 215 -14.78 4.16 -36.32
CA ALA A 215 -14.20 4.76 -37.53
C ALA A 215 -12.76 4.26 -37.78
N ASP A 216 -11.92 4.20 -36.74
CA ASP A 216 -10.56 3.66 -36.83
C ASP A 216 -10.55 2.16 -37.19
N ILE A 217 -11.45 1.38 -36.61
CA ILE A 217 -11.60 -0.05 -36.91
C ILE A 217 -12.07 -0.25 -38.36
N ASP A 218 -13.09 0.49 -38.83
CA ASP A 218 -13.65 0.39 -40.17
C ASP A 218 -12.59 0.77 -41.22
N LYS A 219 -11.80 1.81 -40.96
CA LYS A 219 -10.65 2.17 -41.82
C LYS A 219 -9.61 1.04 -41.87
N ASN A 220 -9.29 0.42 -40.75
CA ASN A 220 -8.34 -0.70 -40.68
C ASN A 220 -8.91 -1.97 -41.39
N ILE A 221 -10.22 -2.23 -41.28
CA ILE A 221 -10.91 -3.32 -41.98
C ILE A 221 -10.77 -3.10 -43.51
N ALA A 222 -11.13 -1.93 -43.99
CA ALA A 222 -11.03 -1.61 -45.42
C ALA A 222 -9.60 -1.77 -45.97
N ASN A 223 -8.61 -1.23 -45.25
CA ASN A 223 -7.22 -1.37 -45.64
C ASN A 223 -6.74 -2.83 -45.62
N THR A 224 -7.20 -3.64 -44.64
CA THR A 224 -6.83 -5.06 -44.57
C THR A 224 -7.48 -5.87 -45.68
N GLN A 225 -8.71 -5.57 -46.08
CA GLN A 225 -9.40 -6.20 -47.21
C GLN A 225 -8.64 -5.97 -48.52
N ILE A 226 -8.18 -4.72 -48.78
CA ILE A 226 -7.33 -4.40 -49.94
C ILE A 226 -6.03 -5.23 -49.90
N GLN A 227 -5.35 -5.27 -48.72
CA GLN A 227 -4.13 -6.04 -48.58
C GLN A 227 -4.32 -7.57 -48.73
N ILE A 228 -5.51 -8.10 -48.45
CA ILE A 228 -5.86 -9.50 -48.69
C ILE A 228 -6.02 -9.78 -50.21
N SER A 229 -6.68 -8.85 -50.94
CA SER A 229 -6.87 -8.99 -52.38
C SER A 229 -5.56 -8.97 -53.15
N GLU A 230 -4.55 -8.28 -52.68
CA GLU A 230 -3.23 -8.14 -53.29
C GLU A 230 -2.23 -9.20 -52.85
N GLU A 231 -2.51 -10.00 -51.79
CA GLU A 231 -1.58 -10.95 -51.19
C GLU A 231 -1.55 -12.27 -51.96
N LEU A 232 -0.43 -12.55 -52.57
CA LEU A 232 -0.20 -13.81 -53.33
C LEU A 232 0.27 -14.99 -52.48
N ASN A 233 0.84 -14.71 -51.32
CA ASN A 233 1.33 -15.75 -50.41
C ASN A 233 0.18 -16.27 -49.52
N ALA A 234 -0.17 -17.54 -49.67
CA ALA A 234 -1.30 -18.17 -48.99
C ALA A 234 -1.17 -18.07 -47.42
N THR A 235 0.02 -18.26 -46.88
CA THR A 235 0.23 -18.21 -45.42
C THR A 235 0.06 -16.79 -44.89
N LYS A 236 0.53 -15.76 -45.59
CA LYS A 236 0.35 -14.37 -45.22
C LYS A 236 -1.11 -13.94 -45.36
N ARG A 237 -1.78 -14.42 -46.39
CA ARG A 237 -3.22 -14.17 -46.63
C ARG A 237 -4.06 -14.69 -45.45
N VAL A 238 -3.87 -15.93 -45.01
CA VAL A 238 -4.57 -16.51 -43.83
C VAL A 238 -4.35 -15.68 -42.57
N LYS A 239 -3.12 -15.18 -42.34
CA LYS A 239 -2.85 -14.29 -41.22
C LYS A 239 -3.64 -12.99 -41.29
N LYS A 240 -3.74 -12.38 -42.48
CA LYS A 240 -4.52 -11.14 -42.71
C LYS A 240 -6.02 -11.40 -42.51
N GLU A 241 -6.55 -12.50 -43.05
CA GLU A 241 -7.94 -12.92 -42.86
C GLU A 241 -8.28 -13.14 -41.36
N THR A 242 -7.38 -13.78 -40.63
CA THR A 242 -7.52 -13.94 -39.16
C THR A 242 -7.53 -12.60 -38.42
N ARG A 243 -6.69 -11.64 -38.87
CA ARG A 243 -6.69 -10.27 -38.30
C ARG A 243 -7.98 -9.55 -38.60
N LEU A 244 -8.49 -9.65 -39.86
CA LEU A 244 -9.77 -9.08 -40.30
C LEU A 244 -10.91 -9.57 -39.38
N ALA A 245 -11.06 -10.88 -39.24
CA ALA A 245 -12.09 -11.48 -38.38
C ALA A 245 -12.04 -10.98 -36.95
N LYS A 246 -10.82 -10.77 -36.37
CA LYS A 246 -10.66 -10.20 -35.03
C LYS A 246 -11.12 -8.74 -34.95
N MET A 247 -10.87 -7.93 -35.97
CA MET A 247 -11.33 -6.54 -36.03
C MET A 247 -12.85 -6.44 -36.14
N GLU A 248 -13.48 -7.27 -36.98
CA GLU A 248 -14.94 -7.36 -37.12
C GLU A 248 -15.58 -7.82 -35.79
N ALA A 249 -15.02 -8.84 -35.14
CA ALA A 249 -15.48 -9.29 -33.82
C ALA A 249 -15.37 -8.19 -32.77
N LYS A 250 -14.25 -7.42 -32.76
CA LYS A 250 -14.09 -6.27 -31.87
C LYS A 250 -15.16 -5.20 -32.12
N ARG A 251 -15.37 -4.82 -33.39
CA ARG A 251 -16.41 -3.86 -33.78
C ARG A 251 -17.80 -4.26 -33.29
N ASN A 252 -18.18 -5.52 -33.49
CA ASN A 252 -19.46 -6.05 -33.04
C ASN A 252 -19.57 -6.05 -31.50
N THR A 253 -18.48 -6.32 -30.81
CA THR A 253 -18.43 -6.24 -29.36
C THR A 253 -18.66 -4.82 -28.86
N LEU A 254 -17.99 -3.82 -29.45
CA LEU A 254 -18.19 -2.41 -29.07
C LEU A 254 -19.63 -1.96 -29.34
N SER A 255 -20.22 -2.32 -30.48
CA SER A 255 -21.62 -2.03 -30.80
C SER A 255 -22.61 -2.65 -29.81
N SER A 256 -22.37 -3.89 -29.40
CA SER A 256 -23.19 -4.55 -28.39
C SER A 256 -23.03 -3.90 -27.00
N LEU A 257 -21.85 -3.43 -26.63
CA LEU A 257 -21.61 -2.79 -25.33
C LEU A 257 -22.32 -1.44 -25.26
N ILE A 258 -22.16 -0.58 -26.26
CA ILE A 258 -22.81 0.74 -26.25
C ILE A 258 -24.34 0.63 -26.26
N SER A 259 -24.91 -0.32 -27.01
CA SER A 259 -26.36 -0.51 -27.06
C SER A 259 -26.96 -1.00 -25.72
N ARG A 260 -26.18 -1.62 -24.88
CA ARG A 260 -26.60 -2.11 -23.54
C ARG A 260 -26.31 -1.13 -22.42
N THR A 261 -25.47 -0.10 -22.68
CA THR A 261 -25.12 0.90 -21.66
C THR A 261 -26.27 1.88 -21.51
N PRO A 262 -26.74 2.18 -20.29
CA PRO A 262 -27.74 3.19 -20.02
C PRO A 262 -27.35 4.55 -20.59
N LYS A 263 -28.31 5.29 -21.10
CA LYS A 263 -28.07 6.57 -21.79
C LYS A 263 -27.51 7.64 -20.87
N ASP A 264 -27.93 7.68 -19.63
CA ASP A 264 -27.43 8.56 -18.58
C ASP A 264 -25.93 8.33 -18.32
N LEU A 265 -25.49 7.07 -18.29
CA LEU A 265 -24.07 6.73 -18.12
C LEU A 265 -23.24 6.99 -19.39
N LEU A 266 -23.86 6.97 -20.58
CA LEU A 266 -23.19 7.39 -21.81
C LEU A 266 -23.00 8.91 -21.86
N ALA A 267 -24.02 9.67 -21.43
CA ALA A 267 -23.95 11.12 -21.35
C ALA A 267 -22.92 11.59 -20.33
N ALA A 268 -22.96 11.01 -19.12
CA ALA A 268 -21.99 11.29 -18.06
C ALA A 268 -20.54 11.01 -18.45
N ALA A 269 -20.31 10.11 -19.42
CA ALA A 269 -18.98 9.78 -19.90
C ALA A 269 -18.35 10.84 -20.82
N GLU A 270 -19.14 11.77 -21.36
CA GLU A 270 -18.65 12.73 -22.36
C GLU A 270 -17.86 13.88 -21.71
N ASP A 271 -18.19 14.26 -20.48
CA ASP A 271 -17.49 15.30 -19.73
C ASP A 271 -16.41 14.77 -18.79
N ASP A 272 -16.25 13.44 -18.70
CA ASP A 272 -15.14 12.81 -18.00
C ASP A 272 -13.76 13.31 -18.49
N ILE A 273 -12.82 13.46 -17.58
CA ILE A 273 -11.47 13.97 -17.85
C ILE A 273 -10.44 12.92 -17.46
N VAL A 274 -9.52 12.59 -18.34
CA VAL A 274 -8.47 11.55 -18.10
C VAL A 274 -7.08 12.18 -18.10
N VAL A 275 -6.39 12.06 -16.98
CA VAL A 275 -5.08 12.70 -16.74
C VAL A 275 -4.08 11.76 -16.07
N LYS A 276 -2.83 12.22 -15.90
CA LYS A 276 -1.69 11.49 -15.32
C LYS A 276 -1.19 12.08 -14.00
N GLU A 277 -1.92 12.99 -13.40
CA GLU A 277 -1.67 13.56 -12.07
C GLU A 277 -2.98 13.53 -11.29
N LEU A 278 -2.89 13.47 -9.96
CA LEU A 278 -4.05 13.49 -9.08
C LEU A 278 -4.11 14.82 -8.34
N HIS A 279 -5.04 15.67 -8.71
CA HIS A 279 -5.34 16.95 -8.08
C HIS A 279 -6.52 16.80 -7.12
N LEU A 280 -6.40 17.36 -5.92
CA LEU A 280 -7.40 17.24 -4.87
C LEU A 280 -7.67 18.60 -4.24
N PRO A 281 -8.91 19.05 -4.12
CA PRO A 281 -9.25 20.24 -3.37
C PRO A 281 -9.12 19.99 -1.85
N VAL A 282 -8.43 20.89 -1.14
CA VAL A 282 -8.28 20.81 0.31
C VAL A 282 -9.64 21.03 1.01
N ASN A 283 -9.84 20.35 2.14
CA ASN A 283 -11.07 20.43 2.97
C ASN A 283 -12.37 19.99 2.28
N LYS A 284 -12.29 19.29 1.14
CA LYS A 284 -13.44 18.66 0.48
C LYS A 284 -13.40 17.13 0.65
N SER A 285 -14.55 16.50 0.77
CA SER A 285 -14.67 15.06 0.75
C SER A 285 -14.36 14.53 -0.66
N ILE A 286 -13.48 13.55 -0.74
CA ILE A 286 -13.05 12.91 -2.00
C ILE A 286 -13.49 11.46 -1.96
N GLN A 287 -14.27 11.02 -2.94
CA GLN A 287 -14.53 9.60 -3.18
C GLN A 287 -13.59 9.10 -4.26
N LEU A 288 -12.57 8.34 -3.88
CA LEU A 288 -11.73 7.62 -4.83
C LEU A 288 -12.36 6.26 -5.16
N LYS A 289 -12.61 6.01 -6.44
CA LYS A 289 -13.00 4.71 -6.97
C LYS A 289 -11.79 4.06 -7.62
N PHE A 290 -11.54 2.79 -7.31
CA PHE A 290 -10.33 2.10 -7.77
C PHE A 290 -10.69 0.93 -8.67
N ARG A 291 -10.00 0.85 -9.80
CA ARG A 291 -10.06 -0.29 -10.73
C ARG A 291 -8.66 -0.72 -11.16
N SER A 292 -8.54 -1.92 -11.67
CA SER A 292 -7.32 -2.44 -12.28
C SER A 292 -7.59 -3.03 -13.65
N GLN A 293 -6.63 -2.85 -14.55
CA GLN A 293 -6.65 -3.43 -15.91
C GLN A 293 -6.20 -4.88 -15.94
N ASP A 294 -5.21 -5.25 -15.14
CA ASP A 294 -4.40 -6.46 -15.35
C ASP A 294 -4.23 -7.32 -14.08
N VAL A 295 -3.47 -6.87 -13.11
CA VAL A 295 -3.19 -7.59 -11.85
C VAL A 295 -3.70 -6.78 -10.65
N ILE A 296 -3.62 -7.34 -9.46
CA ILE A 296 -3.95 -6.61 -8.24
C ILE A 296 -2.84 -5.58 -7.98
N HIS A 297 -3.23 -4.31 -7.88
CA HIS A 297 -2.44 -3.21 -7.35
C HIS A 297 -3.02 -2.78 -5.99
N SER A 298 -2.33 -1.92 -5.27
CA SER A 298 -2.86 -1.28 -4.06
C SER A 298 -2.48 0.19 -4.09
N ALA A 299 -3.47 1.05 -4.20
CA ALA A 299 -3.29 2.49 -4.13
C ALA A 299 -2.98 2.87 -2.67
N TYR A 300 -1.82 3.48 -2.43
CA TYR A 300 -1.35 3.86 -1.10
C TYR A 300 -0.84 5.30 -1.10
N MET A 301 -1.44 6.11 -0.25
CA MET A 301 -1.05 7.51 -0.03
C MET A 301 -0.68 7.70 1.44
N PRO A 302 0.62 7.65 1.79
CA PRO A 302 1.11 7.63 3.18
C PRO A 302 0.61 8.78 4.04
N HIS A 303 0.71 10.00 3.54
CA HIS A 303 0.32 11.22 4.27
C HIS A 303 -1.18 11.31 4.55
N PHE A 304 -2.00 10.69 3.70
CA PHE A 304 -3.46 10.67 3.91
C PHE A 304 -3.94 9.43 4.67
N ARG A 305 -3.05 8.48 5.01
CA ARG A 305 -3.42 7.18 5.62
C ARG A 305 -4.46 6.42 4.80
N VAL A 306 -4.43 6.62 3.48
CA VAL A 306 -5.32 5.93 2.52
C VAL A 306 -4.60 4.73 1.93
N GLN A 307 -5.24 3.56 1.99
CA GLN A 307 -4.82 2.37 1.27
C GLN A 307 -6.04 1.58 0.80
N MET A 308 -6.08 1.27 -0.51
CA MET A 308 -7.15 0.44 -1.08
C MET A 308 -6.64 -0.42 -2.23
N ASN A 309 -7.06 -1.69 -2.27
CA ASN A 309 -6.69 -2.59 -3.34
C ASN A 309 -7.47 -2.28 -4.62
N CYS A 310 -6.76 -2.23 -5.75
CA CYS A 310 -7.32 -2.17 -7.09
C CYS A 310 -7.34 -3.60 -7.66
N VAL A 311 -8.52 -4.20 -7.72
CA VAL A 311 -8.68 -5.61 -8.12
C VAL A 311 -9.29 -5.69 -9.50
N PRO A 312 -8.72 -6.49 -10.45
CA PRO A 312 -9.33 -6.68 -11.76
C PRO A 312 -10.77 -7.22 -11.65
N GLY A 313 -11.70 -6.56 -12.32
CA GLY A 313 -13.12 -6.95 -12.33
C GLY A 313 -13.92 -6.52 -11.09
N MET A 314 -13.31 -5.83 -10.13
CA MET A 314 -14.00 -5.22 -8.98
C MET A 314 -13.82 -3.71 -8.99
N ASN A 315 -14.86 -3.00 -8.51
CA ASN A 315 -14.75 -1.60 -8.12
C ASN A 315 -14.63 -1.56 -6.60
N THR A 316 -13.55 -0.98 -6.10
CA THR A 316 -13.38 -0.66 -4.68
C THR A 316 -13.39 0.86 -4.52
N ASP A 317 -13.70 1.36 -3.34
CA ASP A 317 -13.73 2.80 -3.10
C ASP A 317 -13.24 3.15 -1.70
N PHE A 318 -12.80 4.39 -1.55
CA PHE A 318 -12.42 4.97 -0.28
C PHE A 318 -12.79 6.46 -0.25
N VAL A 319 -13.32 6.92 0.87
CA VAL A 319 -13.68 8.33 1.08
C VAL A 319 -12.76 8.94 2.11
N PHE A 320 -12.20 10.10 1.80
CA PHE A 320 -11.37 10.86 2.72
C PHE A 320 -11.40 12.35 2.41
N LYS A 321 -10.89 13.14 3.36
CA LYS A 321 -10.84 14.59 3.25
C LYS A 321 -9.39 15.04 3.49
N PRO A 322 -8.69 15.57 2.46
CA PRO A 322 -7.35 16.16 2.63
C PRO A 322 -7.46 17.46 3.43
N THR A 323 -6.52 17.71 4.35
CA THR A 323 -6.55 18.85 5.28
C THR A 323 -5.37 19.80 5.13
N ILE A 324 -4.33 19.42 4.44
CA ILE A 324 -3.10 20.21 4.25
C ILE A 324 -2.77 20.26 2.76
N THR A 325 -2.62 21.45 2.22
CA THR A 325 -2.20 21.65 0.82
C THR A 325 -0.75 21.19 0.60
N THR A 326 -0.38 20.98 -0.66
CA THR A 326 1.01 20.64 -1.01
C THR A 326 1.97 21.76 -0.60
N GLU A 327 1.56 23.02 -0.74
CA GLU A 327 2.38 24.17 -0.38
C GLU A 327 2.56 24.29 1.15
N GLU A 328 1.48 24.12 1.92
CA GLU A 328 1.56 24.09 3.37
C GLU A 328 2.47 22.96 3.87
N MET A 329 2.42 21.79 3.24
CA MET A 329 3.29 20.65 3.59
C MET A 329 4.76 20.92 3.24
N ARG A 330 5.06 21.67 2.19
CA ARG A 330 6.43 22.12 1.89
C ARG A 330 6.99 23.00 3.01
N VAL A 331 6.16 23.91 3.53
CA VAL A 331 6.52 24.76 4.68
C VAL A 331 6.72 23.90 5.94
N GLU A 332 5.76 23.01 6.24
CA GLU A 332 5.79 22.16 7.44
C GLU A 332 7.01 21.24 7.49
N THR A 333 7.39 20.68 6.32
CA THR A 333 8.56 19.78 6.22
C THR A 333 9.88 20.50 5.99
N GLY A 334 9.86 21.81 5.68
CA GLY A 334 11.03 22.56 5.25
C GLY A 334 11.63 22.04 3.93
N ASN A 335 10.85 21.39 3.10
CA ASN A 335 11.28 20.78 1.84
C ASN A 335 10.48 21.39 0.67
N GLU A 336 11.09 22.35 -0.03
CA GLU A 336 10.47 23.00 -1.20
C GLU A 336 10.16 22.04 -2.35
N ALA A 337 10.85 20.89 -2.44
CA ALA A 337 10.63 19.87 -3.45
C ALA A 337 9.63 18.79 -3.00
N PHE A 338 8.94 19.00 -1.86
CA PHE A 338 7.96 18.03 -1.38
C PHE A 338 6.78 17.90 -2.34
N GLU A 339 6.37 16.66 -2.59
CA GLU A 339 5.14 16.31 -3.29
C GLU A 339 4.48 15.13 -2.61
N TYR A 340 3.16 15.15 -2.52
CA TYR A 340 2.39 13.98 -2.16
C TYR A 340 2.47 12.94 -3.27
N VAL A 341 2.45 11.68 -2.90
CA VAL A 341 2.56 10.57 -3.86
C VAL A 341 1.51 9.50 -3.59
N LEU A 342 1.00 8.93 -4.68
CA LEU A 342 0.25 7.68 -4.67
C LEU A 342 1.19 6.58 -5.16
N LEU A 343 1.42 5.58 -4.32
CA LEU A 343 2.33 4.47 -4.55
C LEU A 343 1.55 3.17 -4.78
N CYS A 344 2.14 2.23 -5.49
CA CYS A 344 1.65 0.86 -5.49
C CYS A 344 2.22 0.10 -4.28
N ASN A 345 1.34 -0.38 -3.37
CA ASN A 345 1.73 -1.12 -2.17
C ASN A 345 1.46 -2.63 -2.27
N LYS A 346 1.25 -3.15 -3.48
CA LYS A 346 1.08 -4.58 -3.75
C LYS A 346 2.01 -4.98 -4.89
N VAL A 347 2.88 -5.98 -4.66
CA VAL A 347 3.80 -6.45 -5.71
C VAL A 347 3.02 -6.84 -6.95
N CYS A 348 3.17 -6.07 -8.02
CA CYS A 348 2.43 -6.18 -9.26
C CYS A 348 3.29 -6.58 -10.46
N GLY A 349 4.60 -6.76 -10.29
CA GLY A 349 5.53 -7.19 -11.34
C GLY A 349 6.89 -6.50 -11.27
N ALA A 350 7.66 -6.57 -12.35
CA ALA A 350 9.07 -6.19 -12.38
C ALA A 350 9.35 -4.71 -12.08
N ALA A 351 8.47 -3.80 -12.50
CA ALA A 351 8.63 -2.36 -12.25
C ALA A 351 7.70 -1.85 -11.12
N HIS A 352 7.23 -2.75 -10.24
CA HIS A 352 6.40 -2.38 -9.09
C HIS A 352 6.97 -1.25 -8.25
N TYR A 353 8.28 -1.24 -8.02
CA TYR A 353 8.99 -0.24 -7.21
C TYR A 353 8.91 1.19 -7.76
N ASN A 354 8.62 1.35 -9.06
CA ASN A 354 8.55 2.64 -9.74
C ASN A 354 7.10 3.06 -10.09
N MET A 355 6.11 2.26 -9.67
CA MET A 355 4.69 2.56 -9.94
C MET A 355 4.18 3.60 -8.94
N GLN A 356 4.29 4.86 -9.32
CA GLN A 356 3.88 6.01 -8.51
C GLN A 356 3.18 7.07 -9.36
N LEU A 357 2.40 7.92 -8.70
CA LEU A 357 1.70 9.06 -9.28
C LEU A 357 1.85 10.27 -8.37
N LYS A 358 2.10 11.43 -8.96
CA LYS A 358 2.10 12.70 -8.24
C LYS A 358 0.69 13.05 -7.78
N VAL A 359 0.58 13.51 -6.53
CA VAL A 359 -0.66 14.02 -5.95
C VAL A 359 -0.45 15.47 -5.54
N ILE A 360 -1.38 16.33 -5.92
CA ILE A 360 -1.35 17.76 -5.65
C ILE A 360 -2.60 18.08 -4.85
N VAL A 361 -2.43 18.66 -3.68
CA VAL A 361 -3.54 19.22 -2.89
C VAL A 361 -3.45 20.73 -2.94
N GLU A 362 -4.52 21.34 -3.37
CA GLU A 362 -4.58 22.79 -3.62
C GLU A 362 -5.88 23.41 -3.13
N SER A 363 -6.01 24.72 -3.21
CA SER A 363 -7.27 25.39 -2.88
C SER A 363 -8.40 24.94 -3.80
N GLU A 364 -9.66 25.08 -3.36
CA GLU A 364 -10.82 24.75 -4.19
C GLU A 364 -10.85 25.61 -5.47
N GLU A 365 -10.41 26.86 -5.40
CA GLU A 365 -10.33 27.76 -6.54
C GLU A 365 -9.29 27.31 -7.55
N ASP A 366 -8.08 26.98 -7.11
CA ASP A 366 -7.00 26.49 -7.98
C ASP A 366 -7.37 25.15 -8.61
N TYR A 367 -7.96 24.24 -7.84
CA TYR A 367 -8.47 22.96 -8.33
C TYR A 367 -9.52 23.15 -9.44
N ASN A 368 -10.50 24.03 -9.25
CA ASN A 368 -11.53 24.30 -10.25
C ASN A 368 -10.95 24.94 -11.51
N ASN A 369 -9.99 25.84 -11.38
CA ASN A 369 -9.28 26.45 -12.50
C ASN A 369 -8.48 25.39 -13.28
N TRP A 370 -7.73 24.53 -12.55
CA TRP A 370 -6.99 23.43 -13.17
C TRP A 370 -7.92 22.45 -13.90
N LEU A 371 -9.07 22.10 -13.29
CA LEU A 371 -10.03 21.16 -13.88
C LEU A 371 -10.65 21.72 -15.16
N ALA A 372 -10.98 23.02 -15.17
CA ALA A 372 -11.55 23.70 -16.34
C ALA A 372 -10.58 23.78 -17.53
N ASP A 373 -9.27 23.76 -17.28
CA ASP A 373 -8.25 23.76 -18.33
C ASP A 373 -8.02 22.34 -18.94
N GLN A 374 -8.63 21.29 -18.38
CA GLN A 374 -8.45 19.94 -18.86
C GLN A 374 -9.34 19.63 -20.07
N THR A 375 -8.91 18.69 -20.88
CA THR A 375 -9.66 18.25 -22.05
C THR A 375 -10.64 17.13 -21.69
N VAL A 376 -11.92 17.35 -21.89
CA VAL A 376 -12.97 16.33 -21.70
C VAL A 376 -12.91 15.26 -22.78
N ILE A 377 -13.44 14.07 -22.51
CA ILE A 377 -13.42 12.92 -23.44
C ILE A 377 -14.12 13.27 -24.76
N ALA A 378 -15.25 13.99 -24.75
CA ALA A 378 -15.91 14.41 -25.95
C ALA A 378 -14.99 15.22 -26.87
N ALA A 379 -14.25 16.18 -26.34
CA ALA A 379 -13.30 16.99 -27.10
C ALA A 379 -12.07 16.23 -27.60
N ALA A 380 -11.57 15.28 -26.78
CA ALA A 380 -10.41 14.45 -27.12
C ALA A 380 -10.71 13.45 -28.25
N ASN A 381 -11.99 13.13 -28.50
CA ASN A 381 -12.42 12.18 -29.53
C ASN A 381 -12.88 12.87 -30.82
N ASN A 382 -13.08 14.18 -30.83
CA ASN A 382 -13.39 14.97 -32.03
C ASN A 382 -12.09 15.38 -32.75
#